data_333f35ae0cc55b20eac0f62f6cf0deae
#
_entry.id   333f35ae0cc55b20eac0f62f6cf0deae
#
_cell.length_a   1.000
_cell.length_b   1.000
_cell.length_c   1.000
_cell.angle_alpha   90.00
_cell.angle_beta   90.00
_cell.angle_gamma   90.00
#
_symmetry.space_group_name_H-M   'P 1'
#
loop_
_entity.id
_entity.type
_entity.pdbx_description
1 polymer ?
#
loop_
_entity_poly.entity_id
_entity_poly.type
_entity_poly.pdbx_seq_one_letter_code
_entity_poly.pdbx_strand_id
1 'polypeptide(L)'
;MCPGGFIVPASSEKDRLCVNGISYHNRSNTNANAAIVCAVNSEILGKETLAGIKFQRDIEEKAYKLGGGNFTAPVLRLDDYSNGRVSNKLGKIRPSYTPNYKFADLNEIYQLK
;
A
#
# COMPACT_ATOMS: atom_id res chain seq x y z
N MET A 1 10.62 3.29 10.75
CA MET A 1 11.04 1.93 10.32
C MET A 1 11.11 1.02 11.53
N CYS A 2 10.51 -0.17 11.44
CA CYS A 2 10.45 -1.14 12.53
C CYS A 2 11.12 -2.46 12.11
N PRO A 3 12.18 -2.89 12.81
CA PRO A 3 12.84 -4.16 12.54
C PRO A 3 11.91 -5.35 12.82
N GLY A 4 12.12 -6.46 12.13
CA GLY A 4 11.31 -7.66 12.29
C GLY A 4 9.87 -7.48 11.84
N GLY A 5 9.63 -6.62 10.86
CA GLY A 5 8.31 -6.20 10.46
C GLY A 5 7.63 -7.11 9.45
N PHE A 6 6.30 -7.07 9.48
CA PHE A 6 5.46 -7.60 8.41
C PHE A 6 4.35 -6.63 8.06
N ILE A 7 3.75 -6.89 6.91
CA ILE A 7 2.54 -6.22 6.43
C ILE A 7 1.36 -7.17 6.63
N VAL A 8 0.30 -6.65 7.23
CA VAL A 8 -0.94 -7.39 7.50
C VAL A 8 -2.14 -6.68 6.88
N PRO A 9 -3.21 -7.42 6.53
CA PRO A 9 -4.46 -6.80 6.11
C PRO A 9 -5.07 -5.99 7.26
N ALA A 10 -5.56 -4.79 6.94
CA ALA A 10 -6.19 -3.86 7.88
C ALA A 10 -7.48 -3.26 7.32
N SER A 11 -8.04 -3.87 6.27
CA SER A 11 -9.27 -3.40 5.64
C SER A 11 -10.46 -3.53 6.57
N SER A 12 -11.26 -2.49 6.69
CA SER A 12 -12.49 -2.45 7.49
C SER A 12 -13.77 -2.47 6.65
N GLU A 13 -13.66 -2.30 5.35
CA GLU A 13 -14.80 -2.26 4.43
C GLU A 13 -14.63 -3.30 3.31
N LYS A 14 -15.77 -3.76 2.79
CA LYS A 14 -15.80 -4.66 1.63
C LYS A 14 -15.25 -3.96 0.39
N ASP A 15 -14.55 -4.72 -0.45
CA ASP A 15 -13.98 -4.26 -1.73
C ASP A 15 -13.03 -3.05 -1.61
N ARG A 16 -12.40 -2.90 -0.43
CA ARG A 16 -11.39 -1.88 -0.15
C ARG A 16 -10.15 -2.53 0.43
N LEU A 17 -8.99 -2.07 0.03
CA LEU A 17 -7.72 -2.60 0.52
C LEU A 17 -7.00 -1.56 1.37
N CYS A 18 -6.77 -1.92 2.60
CA CYS A 18 -5.86 -1.23 3.50
C CYS A 18 -4.91 -2.24 4.11
N VAL A 19 -3.66 -1.87 4.29
CA VAL A 19 -2.63 -2.70 4.92
C VAL A 19 -1.99 -1.93 6.06
N ASN A 20 -1.45 -2.65 7.03
CA ASN A 20 -0.70 -2.07 8.13
C ASN A 20 0.62 -2.80 8.33
N GLY A 21 1.65 -2.07 8.77
CA GLY A 21 2.93 -2.63 9.18
C GLY A 21 2.93 -2.91 10.68
N ILE A 22 3.30 -4.12 11.08
CA ILE A 22 3.48 -4.51 12.48
C ILE A 22 4.84 -5.13 12.71
N SER A 23 5.29 -5.14 13.95
CA SER A 23 6.49 -5.87 14.39
C SER A 23 6.19 -6.55 15.73
N TYR A 24 6.58 -7.80 15.89
CA TYR A 24 6.50 -8.47 17.17
C TYR A 24 7.53 -7.91 18.17
N HIS A 25 7.30 -8.13 19.44
CA HIS A 25 8.17 -7.65 20.52
C HIS A 25 9.64 -8.08 20.33
N ASN A 26 9.87 -9.32 19.92
CA ASN A 26 11.21 -9.87 19.71
C ASN A 26 11.95 -9.32 18.49
N ARG A 27 11.24 -8.65 17.57
CA ARG A 27 11.78 -7.99 16.36
C ARG A 27 12.73 -8.86 15.52
N SER A 28 12.54 -10.17 15.55
CA SER A 28 13.44 -11.17 14.96
C SER A 28 13.05 -11.63 13.55
N ASN A 29 11.97 -11.07 12.98
CA ASN A 29 11.59 -11.43 11.62
C ASN A 29 12.59 -10.87 10.58
N THR A 30 12.64 -11.49 9.42
CA THR A 30 13.61 -11.21 8.36
C THR A 30 13.52 -9.80 7.78
N ASN A 31 12.31 -9.25 7.69
CA ASN A 31 12.08 -7.94 7.07
C ASN A 31 12.01 -6.83 8.13
N ALA A 32 12.18 -5.59 7.67
CA ALA A 32 11.73 -4.40 8.39
C ALA A 32 10.51 -3.82 7.69
N ASN A 33 9.62 -3.13 8.42
CA ASN A 33 8.57 -2.33 7.82
C ASN A 33 8.89 -0.83 7.92
N ALA A 34 8.46 -0.09 6.92
CA ALA A 34 8.51 1.36 6.87
C ALA A 34 7.33 1.88 6.04
N ALA A 35 6.93 3.11 6.28
CA ALA A 35 5.93 3.81 5.47
C ALA A 35 6.58 5.00 4.74
N ILE A 36 6.18 5.20 3.50
CA ILE A 36 6.39 6.46 2.79
C ILE A 36 5.14 7.29 3.04
N VAL A 37 5.31 8.48 3.58
CA VAL A 37 4.20 9.35 3.96
C VAL A 37 4.17 10.55 3.03
N CYS A 38 2.99 10.86 2.51
CA CYS A 38 2.74 12.03 1.70
C CYS A 38 1.70 12.92 2.38
N ALA A 39 1.96 14.22 2.44
CA ALA A 39 0.99 15.17 2.98
C ALA A 39 -0.14 15.39 1.97
N VAL A 40 -1.37 15.34 2.46
CA VAL A 40 -2.58 15.63 1.66
C VAL A 40 -3.21 16.89 2.23
N ASN A 41 -3.29 17.93 1.43
CA ASN A 41 -3.83 19.23 1.83
C ASN A 41 -5.25 19.45 1.27
N SER A 42 -5.86 20.59 1.60
CA SER A 42 -7.20 20.95 1.16
C SER A 42 -7.32 21.18 -0.36
N GLU A 43 -6.23 21.45 -1.05
CA GLU A 43 -6.22 21.59 -2.52
C GLU A 43 -6.44 20.23 -3.20
N ILE A 44 -5.88 19.16 -2.61
CA ILE A 44 -6.04 17.78 -3.09
C ILE A 44 -7.41 17.21 -2.66
N LEU A 45 -7.80 17.47 -1.41
CA LEU A 45 -9.04 16.91 -0.84
C LEU A 45 -10.30 17.62 -1.31
N GLY A 46 -10.22 18.94 -1.54
CA GLY A 46 -11.38 19.80 -1.70
C GLY A 46 -11.89 20.38 -0.37
N LYS A 47 -12.97 21.19 -0.44
CA LYS A 47 -13.48 21.96 0.70
C LYS A 47 -14.65 21.30 1.45
N GLU A 48 -15.09 20.13 1.03
CA GLU A 48 -16.21 19.43 1.66
C GLU A 48 -15.79 18.86 3.02
N THR A 49 -16.70 18.87 3.99
CA THR A 49 -16.44 18.42 5.37
C THR A 49 -15.95 16.97 5.46
N LEU A 50 -16.42 16.09 4.60
CA LEU A 50 -16.05 14.66 4.58
C LEU A 50 -15.10 14.29 3.43
N ALA A 51 -14.48 15.28 2.79
CA ALA A 51 -13.61 15.07 1.63
C ALA A 51 -12.45 14.10 1.94
N GLY A 52 -11.87 14.15 3.14
CA GLY A 52 -10.80 13.25 3.57
C GLY A 52 -11.24 11.78 3.62
N ILE A 53 -12.43 11.50 4.14
CA ILE A 53 -12.98 10.14 4.20
C ILE A 53 -13.25 9.60 2.79
N LYS A 54 -13.84 10.43 1.93
CA LYS A 54 -14.09 10.07 0.54
C LYS A 54 -12.79 9.76 -0.20
N PHE A 55 -11.79 10.61 -0.06
CA PHE A 55 -10.47 10.43 -0.65
C PHE A 55 -9.81 9.12 -0.20
N GLN A 56 -9.83 8.81 1.10
CA GLN A 56 -9.31 7.56 1.63
C GLN A 56 -10.04 6.35 1.02
N ARG A 57 -11.37 6.37 1.00
CA ARG A 57 -12.19 5.30 0.41
C ARG A 57 -11.90 5.08 -1.06
N ASP A 58 -11.71 6.14 -1.82
CA ASP A 58 -11.39 6.07 -3.25
C ASP A 58 -10.01 5.44 -3.49
N ILE A 59 -9.01 5.77 -2.66
CA ILE A 59 -7.68 5.16 -2.72
C ILE A 59 -7.74 3.66 -2.38
N GLU A 60 -8.43 3.29 -1.31
CA GLU A 60 -8.57 1.89 -0.87
C GLU A 60 -9.31 1.05 -1.92
N GLU A 61 -10.33 1.60 -2.58
CA GLU A 61 -11.04 0.95 -3.67
C GLU A 61 -10.16 0.77 -4.91
N LYS A 62 -9.41 1.80 -5.29
CA LYS A 62 -8.43 1.71 -6.40
C LYS A 62 -7.38 0.64 -6.11
N ALA A 63 -6.83 0.60 -4.89
CA ALA A 63 -5.86 -0.39 -4.49
C ALA A 63 -6.43 -1.82 -4.56
N TYR A 64 -7.68 -2.01 -4.13
CA TYR A 64 -8.37 -3.30 -4.21
C TYR A 64 -8.54 -3.77 -5.66
N LYS A 65 -9.02 -2.89 -6.55
CA LYS A 65 -9.19 -3.18 -7.98
C LYS A 65 -7.86 -3.47 -8.68
N LEU A 66 -6.84 -2.66 -8.40
CA LEU A 66 -5.50 -2.80 -8.98
C LEU A 66 -4.83 -4.13 -8.57
N GLY A 67 -5.05 -4.56 -7.34
CA GLY A 67 -4.62 -5.88 -6.85
C GLY A 67 -5.34 -7.06 -7.50
N GLY A 68 -6.48 -6.81 -8.15
CA GLY A 68 -7.29 -7.86 -8.80
C GLY A 68 -8.38 -8.45 -7.91
N GLY A 69 -8.71 -7.80 -6.80
CA GLY A 69 -9.72 -8.26 -5.85
C GLY A 69 -9.19 -9.28 -4.82
N ASN A 70 -10.08 -9.86 -4.05
CA ASN A 70 -9.75 -10.88 -3.03
C ASN A 70 -8.68 -10.45 -2.02
N PHE A 71 -8.62 -9.15 -1.71
CA PHE A 71 -7.61 -8.56 -0.82
C PHE A 71 -6.15 -8.82 -1.25
N THR A 72 -5.92 -9.11 -2.53
CA THR A 72 -4.58 -9.17 -3.12
C THR A 72 -3.97 -7.78 -3.15
N ALA A 73 -2.79 -7.62 -2.57
CA ALA A 73 -2.13 -6.33 -2.51
C ALA A 73 -1.37 -6.01 -3.80
N PRO A 74 -1.57 -4.83 -4.42
CA PRO A 74 -0.69 -4.37 -5.46
C PRO A 74 0.70 -4.07 -4.87
N VAL A 75 1.74 -4.56 -5.51
CA VAL A 75 3.13 -4.38 -5.05
C VAL A 75 4.01 -3.88 -6.17
N LEU A 76 5.03 -3.12 -5.79
CA LEU A 76 6.03 -2.58 -6.70
C LEU A 76 7.36 -2.46 -5.96
N ARG A 77 8.46 -2.79 -6.63
CA ARG A 77 9.79 -2.55 -6.07
C ARG A 77 10.08 -1.05 -6.10
N LEU A 78 10.70 -0.56 -5.04
CA LEU A 78 11.02 0.87 -4.90
C LEU A 78 11.89 1.39 -6.06
N ASP A 79 12.85 0.60 -6.52
CA ASP A 79 13.71 0.95 -7.66
C ASP A 79 12.89 1.09 -8.95
N ASP A 80 11.93 0.20 -9.18
CA ASP A 80 11.07 0.25 -10.36
C ASP A 80 10.07 1.40 -10.27
N TYR A 81 9.51 1.66 -9.08
CA TYR A 81 8.66 2.82 -8.82
C TYR A 81 9.39 4.13 -9.13
N SER A 82 10.62 4.30 -8.64
CA SER A 82 11.44 5.50 -8.89
C SER A 82 11.80 5.70 -10.36
N ASN A 83 11.82 4.63 -11.15
CA ASN A 83 12.09 4.67 -12.58
C ASN A 83 10.82 4.62 -13.45
N GLY A 84 9.64 4.72 -12.86
CA GLY A 84 8.36 4.68 -13.59
C GLY A 84 8.09 3.36 -14.31
N ARG A 85 8.54 2.23 -13.74
CA ARG A 85 8.41 0.90 -14.35
C ARG A 85 7.61 -0.02 -13.44
N VAL A 86 6.85 -0.93 -14.05
CA VAL A 86 6.18 -2.01 -13.30
C VAL A 86 7.14 -3.16 -13.09
N SER A 87 7.22 -3.65 -11.86
CA SER A 87 8.05 -4.81 -11.51
C SER A 87 7.50 -6.09 -12.15
N ASN A 88 8.37 -6.95 -12.62
CA ASN A 88 8.02 -8.26 -13.17
C ASN A 88 8.58 -9.43 -12.35
N LYS A 89 9.42 -9.15 -11.37
CA LYS A 89 10.04 -10.15 -10.48
C LYS A 89 10.34 -9.56 -9.11
N LEU A 90 10.34 -10.42 -8.10
CA LEU A 90 10.83 -10.08 -6.77
C LEU A 90 12.34 -9.89 -6.77
N GLY A 91 12.82 -9.08 -5.83
CA GLY A 91 14.24 -9.02 -5.45
C GLY A 91 14.62 -10.17 -4.50
N LYS A 92 15.65 -9.94 -3.72
CA LYS A 92 16.09 -10.88 -2.66
C LYS A 92 15.09 -10.99 -1.51
N ILE A 93 14.31 -9.94 -1.28
CA ILE A 93 13.32 -9.84 -0.21
C ILE A 93 11.95 -10.16 -0.78
N ARG A 94 11.19 -11.00 -0.06
CA ARG A 94 9.82 -11.34 -0.41
C ARG A 94 8.83 -10.50 0.39
N PRO A 95 7.71 -10.06 -0.21
CA PRO A 95 6.63 -9.45 0.54
C PRO A 95 6.16 -10.37 1.67
N SER A 96 5.90 -9.78 2.83
CA SER A 96 5.39 -10.50 4.00
C SER A 96 3.86 -10.54 4.07
N TYR A 97 3.18 -9.85 3.18
CA TYR A 97 1.72 -9.81 3.11
C TYR A 97 1.15 -11.18 2.68
N THR A 98 0.26 -11.73 3.51
CA THR A 98 -0.26 -13.10 3.36
C THR A 98 -1.71 -13.17 2.99
N PRO A 99 -2.44 -12.50 2.38
CA PRO A 99 -3.40 -13.08 1.44
C PRO A 99 -2.74 -13.38 0.11
N ASN A 100 -2.33 -12.38 -0.60
CA ASN A 100 -1.63 -12.53 -1.86
C ASN A 100 -1.08 -11.17 -2.31
N TYR A 101 -0.21 -11.15 -3.33
CA TYR A 101 0.25 -9.92 -3.93
C TYR A 101 0.31 -10.05 -5.46
N LYS A 102 0.21 -8.91 -6.15
CA LYS A 102 0.30 -8.80 -7.61
C LYS A 102 1.14 -7.58 -7.97
N PHE A 103 2.04 -7.72 -8.94
CA PHE A 103 2.75 -6.57 -9.48
C PHE A 103 1.81 -5.65 -10.23
N ALA A 104 1.85 -4.37 -9.91
CA ALA A 104 1.02 -3.36 -10.53
C ALA A 104 1.67 -1.98 -10.45
N ASP A 105 1.26 -1.06 -11.29
CA ASP A 105 1.73 0.32 -11.25
C ASP A 105 1.00 1.09 -10.13
N LEU A 106 1.70 1.36 -9.04
CA LEU A 106 1.14 2.09 -7.91
C LEU A 106 0.84 3.56 -8.23
N ASN A 107 1.38 4.11 -9.32
CA ASN A 107 1.03 5.46 -9.75
C ASN A 107 -0.44 5.57 -10.19
N GLU A 108 -1.08 4.46 -10.57
CA GLU A 108 -2.53 4.43 -10.85
C GLU A 108 -3.39 4.71 -9.61
N ILE A 109 -2.88 4.41 -8.40
CA ILE A 109 -3.56 4.69 -7.14
C ILE A 109 -3.32 6.14 -6.73
N TYR A 110 -2.06 6.55 -6.73
CA TYR A 110 -1.60 7.84 -6.24
C TYR A 110 -1.30 8.77 -7.41
N GLN A 111 -2.34 9.39 -7.96
CA GLN A 111 -2.17 10.49 -8.93
C GLN A 111 -1.75 11.80 -8.21
N LEU A 112 -0.83 11.70 -7.28
CA LEU A 112 -0.21 12.85 -6.63
C LEU A 112 0.88 13.37 -7.58
N LYS A 113 0.48 14.31 -8.42
CA LYS A 113 1.43 15.14 -9.19
C LYS A 113 2.02 16.23 -8.32
#